data_edbe4db8e62d2fb3b6adf2ecdf6a4ca0
#
_entry.id   edbe4db8e62d2fb3b6adf2ecdf6a4ca0
#
_cell.length_a   1.000
_cell.length_b   1.000
_cell.length_c   1.000
_cell.angle_alpha   90.00
_cell.angle_beta   90.00
_cell.angle_gamma   90.00
#
_symmetry.space_group_name_H-M   'P 1'
#
loop_
_entity.id
_entity.type
_entity.pdbx_description
1 polymer ?
#
loop_
_entity_poly.entity_id
_entity_poly.type
_entity_poly.pdbx_seq_one_letter_code
_entity_poly.pdbx_strand_id
1 'polypeptide(L)'
;PPGIWYTGSKGGMAMSIAGLLIRRERLARGWSQEGLCRGICTASYLSKIEQGRAEASDEVRELLFARLGLSWTEDSDGALHTRTEECMEALLSGSGAAFKAAFEPLRAEEERFLGSPCAADYLLLRTFACENEGERRPLDTEFVPFLDQRQLALQRALEERYEEAVLLYPAPVLRLWQGASLYARGRYAAAIETLRVAC
;
A
#
# COMPACT_ATOMS: atom_id res chain seq x y z
N PRO A 1 -7.26 16.58 16.36
CA PRO A 1 -6.13 17.30 15.80
C PRO A 1 -5.98 16.92 14.33
N PRO A 2 -5.70 17.87 13.43
CA PRO A 2 -5.70 17.61 11.99
C PRO A 2 -4.63 16.61 11.62
N GLY A 3 -4.96 15.81 10.61
CA GLY A 3 -4.28 14.61 10.14
C GLY A 3 -2.77 14.71 10.10
N ILE A 4 -2.14 13.68 10.63
CA ILE A 4 -0.72 13.42 10.43
C ILE A 4 -0.61 12.94 8.99
N TRP A 5 -0.35 13.86 8.09
CA TRP A 5 0.04 13.53 6.72
C TRP A 5 1.31 12.67 6.82
N TYR A 6 1.29 11.50 6.22
CA TYR A 6 2.45 10.63 6.10
C TYR A 6 3.60 11.38 5.42
N THR A 7 4.35 12.13 6.21
CA THR A 7 5.68 12.58 5.82
C THR A 7 6.62 11.43 6.15
N GLY A 8 6.82 10.55 5.19
CA GLY A 8 7.91 9.58 5.22
C GLY A 8 9.23 10.32 5.46
N SER A 9 9.61 10.28 6.66
CA SER A 9 10.78 10.51 7.46
C SER A 9 12.10 10.99 6.85
N LYS A 10 12.72 11.89 7.63
CA LYS A 10 14.15 12.21 7.71
C LYS A 10 14.84 12.75 6.44
N GLY A 11 14.67 14.04 6.19
CA GLY A 11 15.72 14.85 5.52
C GLY A 11 15.85 14.74 4.01
N GLY A 12 14.98 13.99 3.33
CA GLY A 12 14.81 13.99 1.89
C GLY A 12 13.35 14.33 1.55
N MET A 13 13.11 15.07 0.48
CA MET A 13 11.76 15.34 0.01
C MET A 13 11.06 13.98 -0.27
N ALA A 14 10.02 13.64 0.50
CA ALA A 14 9.30 12.40 0.35
C ALA A 14 8.59 12.37 -1.02
N MET A 15 8.76 11.28 -1.77
CA MET A 15 8.02 11.05 -3.01
C MET A 15 6.52 11.03 -2.67
N SER A 16 5.70 11.78 -3.40
CA SER A 16 4.25 11.70 -3.23
C SER A 16 3.70 10.46 -3.93
N ILE A 17 2.69 9.85 -3.35
CA ILE A 17 2.01 8.69 -3.96
C ILE A 17 1.44 9.06 -5.34
N ALA A 18 0.93 10.29 -5.51
CA ALA A 18 0.47 10.80 -6.80
C ALA A 18 1.58 10.80 -7.85
N GLY A 19 2.79 11.24 -7.50
CA GLY A 19 3.95 11.22 -8.40
C GLY A 19 4.33 9.80 -8.83
N LEU A 20 4.29 8.83 -7.89
CA LEU A 20 4.52 7.42 -8.19
C LEU A 20 3.46 6.86 -9.14
N LEU A 21 2.18 7.11 -8.87
CA LEU A 21 1.07 6.64 -9.71
C LEU A 21 1.15 7.21 -11.13
N ILE A 22 1.40 8.52 -11.27
CA ILE A 22 1.61 9.18 -12.57
C ILE A 22 2.73 8.50 -13.34
N ARG A 23 3.89 8.28 -12.70
CA ARG A 23 5.04 7.63 -13.33
C ARG A 23 4.72 6.21 -13.79
N ARG A 24 4.12 5.39 -12.93
CA ARG A 24 3.77 4.00 -13.24
C ARG A 24 2.83 3.92 -14.43
N GLU A 25 1.78 4.72 -14.40
CA GLU A 25 0.76 4.69 -15.44
C GLU A 25 1.29 5.22 -16.79
N ARG A 26 2.14 6.26 -16.75
CA ARG A 26 2.84 6.74 -17.93
C ARG A 26 3.73 5.66 -18.54
N LEU A 27 4.53 4.98 -17.71
CA LEU A 27 5.44 3.93 -18.18
C LEU A 27 4.67 2.71 -18.72
N ALA A 28 3.57 2.32 -18.08
CA ALA A 28 2.71 1.24 -18.55
C ALA A 28 2.14 1.50 -19.94
N ARG A 29 1.91 2.79 -20.28
CA ARG A 29 1.48 3.21 -21.63
C ARG A 29 2.63 3.45 -22.61
N GLY A 30 3.88 3.31 -22.18
CA GLY A 30 5.04 3.59 -23.01
C GLY A 30 5.21 5.09 -23.36
N TRP A 31 4.62 6.01 -22.58
CA TRP A 31 4.66 7.43 -22.87
C TRP A 31 5.93 8.09 -22.35
N SER A 32 6.47 9.06 -23.14
CA SER A 32 7.54 9.93 -22.66
C SER A 32 6.99 10.98 -21.68
N GLN A 33 7.87 11.56 -20.85
CA GLN A 33 7.49 12.67 -19.98
C GLN A 33 6.96 13.87 -20.79
N GLU A 34 7.61 14.18 -21.93
CA GLU A 34 7.17 15.24 -22.84
C GLU A 34 5.78 14.97 -23.42
N GLY A 35 5.50 13.71 -23.78
CA GLY A 35 4.18 13.30 -24.28
C GLY A 35 3.08 13.52 -23.25
N LEU A 36 3.35 13.14 -21.99
CA LEU A 36 2.37 13.28 -20.92
C LEU A 36 2.17 14.75 -20.51
N CYS A 37 3.23 15.54 -20.36
CA CYS A 37 3.12 16.90 -19.81
C CYS A 37 2.74 17.99 -20.81
N ARG A 38 2.63 17.67 -22.12
CA ARG A 38 2.37 18.66 -23.18
C ARG A 38 1.11 19.47 -22.89
N GLY A 39 1.28 20.81 -22.78
CA GLY A 39 0.17 21.73 -22.50
C GLY A 39 -0.32 21.74 -21.05
N ILE A 40 0.33 20.97 -20.16
CA ILE A 40 0.02 20.96 -18.70
C ILE A 40 1.16 21.59 -17.92
N CYS A 41 2.39 21.07 -18.09
CA CYS A 41 3.56 21.55 -17.37
C CYS A 41 4.84 21.29 -18.18
N THR A 42 6.00 21.63 -17.64
CA THR A 42 7.28 21.30 -18.30
C THR A 42 7.72 19.88 -17.99
N ALA A 43 8.44 19.24 -18.91
CA ALA A 43 9.00 17.90 -18.68
C ALA A 43 9.95 17.86 -17.46
N SER A 44 10.69 18.94 -17.21
CA SER A 44 11.54 19.07 -16.02
C SER A 44 10.72 19.10 -14.73
N TYR A 45 9.54 19.75 -14.72
CA TYR A 45 8.67 19.76 -13.55
C TYR A 45 8.02 18.38 -13.33
N LEU A 46 7.52 17.75 -14.40
CA LEU A 46 6.99 16.39 -14.32
C LEU A 46 8.05 15.39 -13.80
N SER A 47 9.29 15.50 -14.30
CA SER A 47 10.41 14.67 -13.82
C SER A 47 10.65 14.82 -12.33
N LYS A 48 10.56 16.04 -11.78
CA LYS A 48 10.68 16.29 -10.34
C LYS A 48 9.53 15.70 -9.55
N ILE A 49 8.29 15.79 -10.06
CA ILE A 49 7.10 15.19 -9.44
C ILE A 49 7.28 13.67 -9.37
N GLU A 50 7.63 13.03 -10.48
CA GLU A 50 7.84 11.58 -10.56
C GLU A 50 9.01 11.07 -9.69
N GLN A 51 9.96 11.93 -9.36
CA GLN A 51 11.10 11.62 -8.47
C GLN A 51 10.87 12.04 -7.02
N GLY A 52 9.71 12.63 -6.71
CA GLY A 52 9.41 13.15 -5.39
C GLY A 52 10.23 14.38 -4.99
N ARG A 53 10.77 15.10 -5.96
CA ARG A 53 11.55 16.34 -5.75
C ARG A 53 10.70 17.61 -5.84
N ALA A 54 9.46 17.47 -6.24
CA ALA A 54 8.46 18.53 -6.24
C ALA A 54 7.09 17.89 -6.04
N GLU A 55 6.20 18.62 -5.40
CA GLU A 55 4.79 18.27 -5.31
C GLU A 55 4.03 18.93 -6.46
N ALA A 56 3.11 18.19 -7.09
CA ALA A 56 2.25 18.73 -8.11
C ALA A 56 1.20 19.63 -7.45
N SER A 57 0.92 20.81 -8.04
CA SER A 57 -0.28 21.56 -7.66
C SER A 57 -1.52 20.74 -8.00
N ASP A 58 -2.63 21.00 -7.31
CA ASP A 58 -3.89 20.30 -7.49
C ASP A 58 -4.33 20.30 -8.95
N GLU A 59 -4.27 21.47 -9.60
CA GLU A 59 -4.60 21.65 -11.03
C GLU A 59 -3.71 20.77 -11.92
N VAL A 60 -2.39 20.78 -11.72
CA VAL A 60 -1.45 19.98 -12.52
C VAL A 60 -1.67 18.49 -12.29
N ARG A 61 -1.93 18.09 -11.04
CA ARG A 61 -2.23 16.69 -10.68
C ARG A 61 -3.49 16.20 -11.38
N GLU A 62 -4.58 16.95 -11.28
CA GLU A 62 -5.86 16.61 -11.91
C GLU A 62 -5.71 16.47 -13.44
N LEU A 63 -5.03 17.42 -14.10
CA LEU A 63 -4.80 17.38 -15.53
C LEU A 63 -3.94 16.19 -15.98
N LEU A 64 -2.90 15.84 -15.21
CA LEU A 64 -2.06 14.68 -15.49
C LEU A 64 -2.84 13.37 -15.30
N PHE A 65 -3.61 13.25 -14.22
CA PHE A 65 -4.47 12.08 -13.97
C PHE A 65 -5.53 11.95 -15.07
N ALA A 66 -6.23 13.03 -15.42
CA ALA A 66 -7.24 13.02 -16.47
C ALA A 66 -6.65 12.59 -17.83
N ARG A 67 -5.44 13.07 -18.18
CA ARG A 67 -4.75 12.66 -19.41
C ARG A 67 -4.38 11.18 -19.41
N LEU A 68 -4.09 10.62 -18.25
CA LEU A 68 -3.87 9.20 -18.06
C LEU A 68 -5.19 8.40 -17.97
N GLY A 69 -6.35 9.03 -18.13
CA GLY A 69 -7.66 8.37 -18.01
C GLY A 69 -7.96 7.91 -16.58
N LEU A 70 -7.33 8.52 -15.60
CA LEU A 70 -7.51 8.27 -14.17
C LEU A 70 -8.21 9.46 -13.52
N SER A 71 -8.77 9.23 -12.34
CA SER A 71 -9.28 10.28 -11.46
C SER A 71 -8.43 10.34 -10.19
N TRP A 72 -8.16 11.55 -9.69
CA TRP A 72 -7.59 11.72 -8.37
C TRP A 72 -8.70 12.07 -7.37
N THR A 73 -8.70 11.40 -6.25
CA THR A 73 -9.63 11.66 -5.14
C THR A 73 -8.84 12.12 -3.92
N GLU A 74 -9.10 13.34 -3.47
CA GLU A 74 -8.57 13.80 -2.19
C GLU A 74 -9.27 13.09 -1.03
N ASP A 75 -8.51 12.84 0.03
CA ASP A 75 -9.03 12.30 1.29
C ASP A 75 -9.04 13.37 2.38
N SER A 76 -9.64 14.52 2.07
CA SER A 76 -9.63 15.71 2.93
C SER A 76 -10.35 15.53 4.26
N ASP A 77 -11.34 14.63 4.31
CA ASP A 77 -12.09 14.26 5.52
C ASP A 77 -11.54 13.00 6.22
N GLY A 78 -10.53 12.36 5.65
CA GLY A 78 -9.92 11.13 6.16
C GLY A 78 -10.81 9.89 6.04
N ALA A 79 -11.88 9.94 5.23
CA ALA A 79 -12.83 8.84 5.13
C ALA A 79 -12.25 7.61 4.44
N LEU A 80 -11.40 7.80 3.42
CA LEU A 80 -10.73 6.67 2.76
C LEU A 80 -9.71 6.03 3.70
N HIS A 81 -8.92 6.85 4.38
CA HIS A 81 -7.94 6.38 5.35
C HIS A 81 -8.61 5.61 6.50
N THR A 82 -9.70 6.12 7.07
CA THR A 82 -10.44 5.42 8.14
C THR A 82 -10.88 4.02 7.68
N ARG A 83 -11.40 3.90 6.48
CA ARG A 83 -11.87 2.62 5.92
C ARG A 83 -10.72 1.65 5.65
N THR A 84 -9.57 2.12 5.16
CA THR A 84 -8.39 1.27 4.99
C THR A 84 -7.83 0.82 6.34
N GLU A 85 -7.84 1.68 7.35
CA GLU A 85 -7.42 1.35 8.72
C GLU A 85 -8.32 0.27 9.35
N GLU A 86 -9.64 0.42 9.28
CA GLU A 86 -10.59 -0.60 9.77
C GLU A 86 -10.35 -1.97 9.11
N CYS A 87 -10.11 -1.97 7.81
CA CYS A 87 -9.79 -3.17 7.06
C CYS A 87 -8.44 -3.77 7.47
N MET A 88 -7.43 -2.93 7.71
CA MET A 88 -6.11 -3.31 8.19
C MET A 88 -6.18 -3.96 9.59
N GLU A 89 -6.93 -3.35 10.50
CA GLU A 89 -7.13 -3.91 11.84
C GLU A 89 -7.83 -5.27 11.78
N ALA A 90 -8.85 -5.41 10.92
CA ALA A 90 -9.53 -6.69 10.71
C ALA A 90 -8.58 -7.77 10.19
N LEU A 91 -7.68 -7.44 9.25
CA LEU A 91 -6.65 -8.35 8.74
C LEU A 91 -5.67 -8.77 9.87
N LEU A 92 -5.16 -7.80 10.62
CA LEU A 92 -4.16 -8.02 11.67
C LEU A 92 -4.72 -8.77 12.87
N SER A 93 -6.04 -8.69 13.12
CA SER A 93 -6.71 -9.48 14.15
C SER A 93 -6.72 -10.99 13.87
N GLY A 94 -6.48 -11.39 12.61
CA GLY A 94 -6.53 -12.79 12.18
C GLY A 94 -7.94 -13.30 11.84
N SER A 95 -8.96 -12.46 11.92
CA SER A 95 -10.31 -12.83 11.53
C SER A 95 -10.55 -12.68 10.03
N GLY A 96 -10.38 -13.76 9.27
CA GLY A 96 -10.61 -13.76 7.83
C GLY A 96 -12.02 -13.31 7.42
N ALA A 97 -13.04 -13.64 8.24
CA ALA A 97 -14.42 -13.21 7.99
C ALA A 97 -14.58 -11.71 8.19
N ALA A 98 -14.01 -11.14 9.26
CA ALA A 98 -14.04 -9.69 9.52
C ALA A 98 -13.28 -8.94 8.42
N PHE A 99 -12.11 -9.42 8.03
CA PHE A 99 -11.33 -8.83 6.95
C PHE A 99 -12.12 -8.83 5.63
N LYS A 100 -12.71 -9.96 5.24
CA LYS A 100 -13.51 -10.05 4.02
C LYS A 100 -14.68 -9.06 4.03
N ALA A 101 -15.41 -8.99 5.14
CA ALA A 101 -16.53 -8.05 5.29
C ALA A 101 -16.09 -6.58 5.21
N ALA A 102 -14.93 -6.24 5.78
CA ALA A 102 -14.37 -4.89 5.73
C ALA A 102 -13.81 -4.54 4.34
N PHE A 103 -13.27 -5.51 3.59
CA PHE A 103 -12.65 -5.28 2.29
C PHE A 103 -13.67 -5.14 1.14
N GLU A 104 -14.81 -5.83 1.17
CA GLU A 104 -15.80 -5.78 0.08
C GLU A 104 -16.29 -4.35 -0.27
N PRO A 105 -16.56 -3.45 0.71
CA PRO A 105 -16.89 -2.06 0.40
C PRO A 105 -15.74 -1.28 -0.27
N LEU A 106 -14.48 -1.58 0.08
CA LEU A 106 -13.32 -0.96 -0.55
C LEU A 106 -13.19 -1.43 -2.01
N ARG A 107 -13.39 -2.72 -2.24
CA ARG A 107 -13.35 -3.33 -3.57
C ARG A 107 -14.39 -2.75 -4.51
N ALA A 108 -15.58 -2.44 -4.01
CA ALA A 108 -16.64 -1.82 -4.81
C ALA A 108 -16.27 -0.41 -5.30
N GLU A 109 -15.32 0.26 -4.63
CA GLU A 109 -14.83 1.60 -4.97
C GLU A 109 -13.34 1.59 -5.39
N GLU A 110 -12.85 0.49 -5.95
CA GLU A 110 -11.43 0.27 -6.28
C GLU A 110 -10.78 1.46 -6.99
N GLU A 111 -11.42 1.98 -8.05
CA GLU A 111 -10.87 3.10 -8.83
C GLU A 111 -10.62 4.34 -7.96
N ARG A 112 -11.50 4.59 -6.99
CA ARG A 112 -11.40 5.70 -6.06
C ARG A 112 -10.19 5.55 -5.13
N PHE A 113 -9.96 4.35 -4.60
CA PHE A 113 -8.79 4.08 -3.76
C PHE A 113 -7.49 4.11 -4.54
N LEU A 114 -7.45 3.52 -5.75
CA LEU A 114 -6.27 3.52 -6.60
C LEU A 114 -5.84 4.92 -7.05
N GLY A 115 -6.77 5.84 -7.19
CA GLY A 115 -6.53 7.25 -7.50
C GLY A 115 -6.54 8.16 -6.26
N SER A 116 -6.02 7.73 -5.12
CA SER A 116 -6.07 8.48 -3.86
C SER A 116 -4.75 8.37 -3.07
N PRO A 117 -4.59 9.14 -1.99
CA PRO A 117 -3.48 8.96 -1.05
C PRO A 117 -3.39 7.57 -0.44
N CYS A 118 -4.50 6.84 -0.36
CA CYS A 118 -4.60 5.48 0.21
C CYS A 118 -4.31 4.35 -0.80
N ALA A 119 -3.75 4.66 -1.96
CA ALA A 119 -3.51 3.66 -3.02
C ALA A 119 -2.58 2.53 -2.56
N ALA A 120 -1.53 2.83 -1.79
CA ALA A 120 -0.61 1.81 -1.27
C ALA A 120 -1.31 0.87 -0.27
N ASP A 121 -2.12 1.45 0.62
CA ASP A 121 -2.92 0.71 1.62
C ASP A 121 -3.89 -0.23 0.93
N TYR A 122 -4.64 0.29 -0.03
CA TYR A 122 -5.60 -0.49 -0.80
C TYR A 122 -4.93 -1.64 -1.57
N LEU A 123 -3.81 -1.37 -2.25
CA LEU A 123 -3.06 -2.39 -2.99
C LEU A 123 -2.56 -3.51 -2.08
N LEU A 124 -2.06 -3.17 -0.88
CA LEU A 124 -1.63 -4.16 0.09
C LEU A 124 -2.81 -5.01 0.58
N LEU A 125 -3.91 -4.39 0.98
CA LEU A 125 -5.12 -5.09 1.42
C LEU A 125 -5.71 -5.98 0.32
N ARG A 126 -5.76 -5.49 -0.93
CA ARG A 126 -6.20 -6.26 -2.09
C ARG A 126 -5.40 -7.54 -2.29
N THR A 127 -4.09 -7.48 -2.04
CA THR A 127 -3.23 -8.67 -2.14
C THR A 127 -3.65 -9.75 -1.15
N PHE A 128 -4.01 -9.38 0.09
CA PHE A 128 -4.48 -10.33 1.09
C PHE A 128 -5.91 -10.80 0.85
N ALA A 129 -6.71 -10.02 0.14
CA ALA A 129 -8.07 -10.40 -0.26
C ALA A 129 -8.11 -11.41 -1.42
N CYS A 130 -6.97 -11.69 -2.06
CA CYS A 130 -6.88 -12.72 -3.09
C CYS A 130 -7.19 -14.09 -2.48
N GLU A 131 -8.17 -14.80 -3.06
CA GLU A 131 -8.62 -16.12 -2.57
C GLU A 131 -7.54 -17.18 -2.72
N ASN A 132 -6.75 -17.09 -3.78
CA ASN A 132 -5.63 -18.00 -4.01
C ASN A 132 -4.37 -17.46 -3.35
N GLU A 133 -3.99 -18.03 -2.20
CA GLU A 133 -2.78 -17.62 -1.47
C GLU A 133 -1.50 -17.73 -2.32
N GLY A 134 -1.44 -18.67 -3.23
CA GLY A 134 -0.31 -18.86 -4.15
C GLY A 134 -0.15 -17.72 -5.18
N GLU A 135 -1.16 -16.89 -5.36
CA GLU A 135 -1.13 -15.73 -6.26
C GLU A 135 -0.78 -14.42 -5.54
N ARG A 136 -0.75 -14.43 -4.20
CA ARG A 136 -0.35 -13.26 -3.42
C ARG A 136 1.09 -12.89 -3.74
N ARG A 137 1.31 -11.63 -4.08
CA ARG A 137 2.65 -11.10 -4.37
C ARG A 137 2.91 -9.87 -3.52
N PRO A 138 4.15 -9.70 -3.03
CA PRO A 138 4.56 -8.46 -2.41
C PRO A 138 4.29 -7.27 -3.32
N LEU A 139 4.03 -6.11 -2.73
CA LEU A 139 3.96 -4.87 -3.50
C LEU A 139 5.32 -4.57 -4.13
N ASP A 140 5.31 -3.89 -5.27
CA ASP A 140 6.53 -3.39 -5.88
C ASP A 140 7.31 -2.52 -4.90
N THR A 141 8.64 -2.60 -4.94
CA THR A 141 9.52 -1.88 -4.02
C THR A 141 9.33 -0.36 -4.03
N GLU A 142 8.76 0.19 -5.10
CA GLU A 142 8.43 1.61 -5.21
C GLU A 142 7.34 2.06 -4.21
N PHE A 143 6.47 1.13 -3.73
CA PHE A 143 5.46 1.43 -2.71
C PHE A 143 5.99 1.35 -1.27
N VAL A 144 7.12 0.67 -1.05
CA VAL A 144 7.68 0.48 0.30
C VAL A 144 7.86 1.78 1.10
N PRO A 145 8.30 2.91 0.50
CA PRO A 145 8.43 4.17 1.22
C PRO A 145 7.11 4.76 1.78
N PHE A 146 5.97 4.28 1.30
CA PHE A 146 4.64 4.73 1.72
C PHE A 146 4.02 3.84 2.80
N LEU A 147 4.66 2.71 3.12
CA LEU A 147 4.16 1.75 4.09
C LEU A 147 4.56 2.14 5.52
N ASP A 148 3.61 2.05 6.44
CA ASP A 148 3.90 2.15 7.87
C ASP A 148 4.52 0.84 8.40
N GLN A 149 4.81 0.80 9.71
CA GLN A 149 5.46 -0.36 10.33
C GLN A 149 4.58 -1.63 10.26
N ARG A 150 3.26 -1.51 10.37
CA ARG A 150 2.30 -2.62 10.29
C ARG A 150 2.23 -3.17 8.86
N GLN A 151 2.13 -2.27 7.91
CA GLN A 151 2.08 -2.57 6.48
C GLN A 151 3.40 -3.18 6.00
N LEU A 152 4.53 -2.66 6.49
CA LEU A 152 5.84 -3.22 6.19
C LEU A 152 5.98 -4.65 6.76
N ALA A 153 5.42 -4.92 7.95
CA ALA A 153 5.38 -6.28 8.49
C ALA A 153 4.55 -7.22 7.61
N LEU A 154 3.40 -6.77 7.11
CA LEU A 154 2.60 -7.53 6.14
C LEU A 154 3.35 -7.76 4.82
N GLN A 155 4.05 -6.75 4.31
CA GLN A 155 4.91 -6.87 3.14
C GLN A 155 6.00 -7.94 3.35
N ARG A 156 6.66 -7.98 4.52
CA ARG A 156 7.63 -9.02 4.88
C ARG A 156 6.99 -10.42 4.95
N ALA A 157 5.76 -10.50 5.44
CA ALA A 157 5.04 -11.77 5.46
C ALA A 157 4.74 -12.30 4.04
N LEU A 158 4.40 -11.42 3.09
CA LEU A 158 4.25 -11.78 1.67
C LEU A 158 5.56 -12.24 1.02
N GLU A 159 6.70 -11.78 1.54
CA GLU A 159 8.05 -12.24 1.15
C GLU A 159 8.48 -13.52 1.88
N GLU A 160 7.57 -14.17 2.63
CA GLU A 160 7.82 -15.33 3.51
C GLU A 160 8.86 -15.07 4.62
N ARG A 161 9.14 -13.81 4.94
CA ARG A 161 10.08 -13.37 5.98
C ARG A 161 9.35 -13.17 7.32
N TYR A 162 8.68 -14.21 7.79
CA TYR A 162 7.77 -14.14 8.95
C TYR A 162 8.46 -13.73 10.25
N GLU A 163 9.73 -14.12 10.47
CA GLU A 163 10.49 -13.71 11.66
C GLU A 163 10.69 -12.18 11.69
N GLU A 164 11.04 -11.59 10.57
CA GLU A 164 11.18 -10.14 10.45
C GLU A 164 9.83 -9.43 10.56
N ALA A 165 8.78 -10.00 9.97
CA ALA A 165 7.43 -9.46 10.07
C ALA A 165 6.96 -9.35 11.52
N VAL A 166 7.14 -10.42 12.31
CA VAL A 166 6.77 -10.45 13.75
C VAL A 166 7.65 -9.52 14.58
N LEU A 167 8.93 -9.35 14.23
CA LEU A 167 9.80 -8.39 14.90
C LEU A 167 9.40 -6.92 14.61
N LEU A 168 8.94 -6.64 13.40
CA LEU A 168 8.44 -5.31 13.04
C LEU A 168 7.12 -5.00 13.74
N TYR A 169 6.18 -5.94 13.70
CA TYR A 169 4.87 -5.77 14.30
C TYR A 169 4.29 -7.12 14.78
N PRO A 170 4.20 -7.37 16.09
CA PRO A 170 3.86 -8.68 16.65
C PRO A 170 2.34 -8.93 16.67
N ALA A 171 1.66 -8.80 15.52
CA ALA A 171 0.23 -9.09 15.41
C ALA A 171 -0.09 -10.59 15.51
N PRO A 172 -1.26 -10.98 16.05
CA PRO A 172 -1.70 -12.36 16.13
C PRO A 172 -1.63 -13.11 14.80
N VAL A 173 -2.11 -12.51 13.72
CA VAL A 173 -2.10 -13.13 12.38
C VAL A 173 -0.69 -13.43 11.88
N LEU A 174 0.28 -12.54 12.11
CA LEU A 174 1.66 -12.74 11.68
C LEU A 174 2.33 -13.90 12.44
N ARG A 175 2.02 -14.07 13.73
CA ARG A 175 2.46 -15.21 14.52
C ARG A 175 1.81 -16.51 14.07
N LEU A 176 0.53 -16.48 13.67
CA LEU A 176 -0.15 -17.65 13.11
C LEU A 176 0.53 -18.09 11.80
N TRP A 177 0.84 -17.17 10.90
CA TRP A 177 1.53 -17.48 9.64
C TRP A 177 2.95 -17.98 9.88
N GLN A 178 3.68 -17.36 10.81
CA GLN A 178 5.01 -17.84 11.24
C GLN A 178 4.93 -19.27 11.76
N GLY A 179 3.99 -19.54 12.67
CA GLY A 179 3.80 -20.87 13.24
C GLY A 179 3.43 -21.92 12.18
N ALA A 180 2.54 -21.58 11.25
CA ALA A 180 2.17 -22.44 10.12
C ALA A 180 3.39 -22.73 9.20
N SER A 181 4.20 -21.73 8.90
CA SER A 181 5.43 -21.90 8.13
C SER A 181 6.45 -22.79 8.81
N LEU A 182 6.65 -22.61 10.14
CA LEU A 182 7.53 -23.46 10.93
C LEU A 182 7.04 -24.92 10.95
N TYR A 183 5.73 -25.11 11.10
CA TYR A 183 5.12 -26.45 11.05
C TYR A 183 5.34 -27.13 9.70
N ALA A 184 5.09 -26.42 8.59
CA ALA A 184 5.30 -26.93 7.24
C ALA A 184 6.76 -27.33 6.95
N ARG A 185 7.71 -26.68 7.62
CA ARG A 185 9.15 -27.00 7.55
C ARG A 185 9.61 -28.07 8.55
N GLY A 186 8.68 -28.72 9.27
CA GLY A 186 8.98 -29.78 10.26
C GLY A 186 9.55 -29.27 11.58
N ARG A 187 9.57 -27.96 11.84
CA ARG A 187 10.07 -27.34 13.07
C ARG A 187 8.97 -27.27 14.14
N TYR A 188 8.45 -28.42 14.53
CA TYR A 188 7.24 -28.54 15.37
C TYR A 188 7.36 -27.88 16.74
N ALA A 189 8.49 -28.02 17.43
CA ALA A 189 8.69 -27.41 18.74
C ALA A 189 8.64 -25.87 18.66
N ALA A 190 9.30 -25.27 17.68
CA ALA A 190 9.29 -23.84 17.45
C ALA A 190 7.89 -23.35 17.01
N ALA A 191 7.17 -24.14 16.20
CA ALA A 191 5.80 -23.82 15.79
C ALA A 191 4.86 -23.76 17.00
N ILE A 192 4.92 -24.74 17.91
CA ILE A 192 4.10 -24.78 19.13
C ILE A 192 4.37 -23.55 19.99
N GLU A 193 5.64 -23.20 20.20
CA GLU A 193 6.02 -22.02 21.02
C GLU A 193 5.47 -20.73 20.41
N THR A 194 5.63 -20.55 19.10
CA THR A 194 5.13 -19.37 18.38
C THR A 194 3.60 -19.26 18.46
N LEU A 195 2.88 -20.39 18.29
CA LEU A 195 1.42 -20.41 18.31
C LEU A 195 0.83 -20.18 19.70
N ARG A 196 1.51 -20.61 20.77
CA ARG A 196 1.08 -20.33 22.15
C ARG A 196 1.01 -18.84 22.48
N VAL A 197 1.83 -18.03 21.82
CA VAL A 197 1.89 -16.59 22.04
C VAL A 197 0.92 -15.85 21.09
N ALA A 198 0.37 -16.54 20.10
CA ALA A 198 -0.59 -15.97 19.15
C ALA A 198 -2.05 -16.02 19.65
N CYS A 199 -2.34 -16.93 20.58
CA CYS A 199 -3.63 -17.10 21.24
C CYS A 199 -3.69 -16.33 22.55
#